data_53d150cf15a8bac099a1cf56c9f96eca
#
_entry.id   53d150cf15a8bac099a1cf56c9f96eca
#
_cell.length_a   1.000
_cell.length_b   1.000
_cell.length_c   1.000
_cell.angle_alpha   90.00
_cell.angle_beta   90.00
_cell.angle_gamma   90.00
#
_symmetry.space_group_name_H-M   'P 1'
#
loop_
_entity.id
_entity.type
_entity.pdbx_description
1 polymer ?
#
loop_
_entity_poly.entity_id
_entity_poly.type
_entity_poly.pdbx_seq_one_letter_code
_entity_poly.pdbx_strand_id
1 'polypeptide(L)'
;MENQEGIGSLHKGLGFFENVLESAEIPGLNWNLLHEDLSLPSALLYQDRLQHNLDWMQRFIAAYGVKLAPHGKTTMAPRLFEMQLKGGAWGITLATAQQTLVAYRHGVRRVLMANQLIGRENMAIISRLLQDVAFEFYCLVDSAAQIDLLGEFFSSHAQDLNVLVELGVPGGRTGIRDDQQLEATLAALQRWSAALVLSGIEIYEGVLEDEARVRAFLGRAVTVTRRLVAEKRFQRTPILLSGAGSAWYDVVADVFTAASFADPVEIVLRPGCYLTHDVGMYREAQTKIMRRNPIANQMRTGLVPALQVWAYVQSVPEPGKAIIAMGKRDAAFDAGLPTPALHYRPGDAAPKEAPAHWALTKMMDQHAFMQIREEDDVRVGDMIGFDISHPCLTFDKWRTLPILNAEYRVVDVIQTFF
;
A
#
# COMPACT_ATOMS: atom_id res chain seq x y z
N MET A 1 21.90 -9.00 12.45
CA MET A 1 20.55 -9.49 12.88
C MET A 1 20.24 -8.77 14.18
N GLU A 2 19.67 -7.57 14.07
CA GLU A 2 19.31 -6.76 15.23
C GLU A 2 17.79 -6.78 15.34
N ASN A 3 17.33 -7.36 16.44
CA ASN A 3 16.01 -7.25 17.06
C ASN A 3 14.82 -7.08 16.11
N GLN A 4 14.24 -8.19 15.66
CA GLN A 4 12.79 -8.23 15.61
C GLN A 4 12.34 -8.01 17.05
N GLU A 5 11.63 -6.91 17.32
CA GLU A 5 11.01 -6.74 18.63
C GLU A 5 10.04 -7.90 18.79
N GLY A 6 10.28 -8.75 19.80
CA GLY A 6 9.42 -9.90 20.06
C GLY A 6 7.98 -9.46 20.31
N ILE A 7 7.04 -10.31 19.97
CA ILE A 7 5.60 -10.07 20.17
C ILE A 7 5.25 -10.42 21.62
N GLY A 8 4.69 -9.47 22.35
CA GLY A 8 4.26 -9.64 23.73
C GLY A 8 2.75 -9.46 23.91
N SER A 9 2.22 -9.87 25.04
CA SER A 9 0.80 -9.77 25.41
C SER A 9 0.26 -8.33 25.49
N LEU A 10 1.13 -7.32 25.39
CA LEU A 10 0.73 -5.90 25.34
C LEU A 10 0.29 -5.45 23.93
N HIS A 11 0.43 -6.31 22.91
CA HIS A 11 -0.08 -6.04 21.58
C HIS A 11 -1.57 -6.40 21.51
N LYS A 12 -2.41 -5.39 21.23
CA LYS A 12 -3.86 -5.60 21.10
C LYS A 12 -4.21 -6.54 19.95
N GLY A 13 -5.31 -7.29 20.10
CA GLY A 13 -5.84 -8.15 19.05
C GLY A 13 -5.25 -9.56 19.01
N LEU A 14 -4.35 -9.89 19.94
CA LEU A 14 -3.80 -11.24 20.15
C LEU A 14 -4.43 -11.91 21.38
N GLY A 15 -4.28 -13.21 21.49
CA GLY A 15 -4.59 -13.96 22.71
C GLY A 15 -3.62 -13.62 23.85
N PHE A 16 -3.95 -14.02 25.08
CA PHE A 16 -3.05 -13.84 26.23
C PHE A 16 -1.94 -14.89 26.23
N PHE A 17 -0.72 -14.45 26.49
CA PHE A 17 0.46 -15.31 26.71
C PHE A 17 1.49 -14.58 27.59
N GLU A 18 2.30 -15.33 28.33
CA GLU A 18 3.18 -14.74 29.36
C GLU A 18 4.53 -14.30 28.79
N ASN A 19 5.09 -15.04 27.85
CA ASN A 19 6.43 -14.82 27.33
C ASN A 19 6.39 -13.95 26.06
N VAL A 20 7.45 -13.19 25.82
CA VAL A 20 7.68 -12.55 24.52
C VAL A 20 8.07 -13.63 23.52
N LEU A 21 7.37 -13.71 22.38
CA LEU A 21 7.55 -14.70 21.32
C LEU A 21 8.00 -14.04 20.02
N GLU A 22 8.73 -14.79 19.21
CA GLU A 22 8.95 -14.44 17.82
C GLU A 22 7.68 -14.71 16.98
N SER A 23 7.47 -13.97 15.90
CA SER A 23 6.29 -14.18 15.03
C SER A 23 6.13 -15.64 14.59
N ALA A 24 7.24 -16.33 14.32
CA ALA A 24 7.25 -17.72 13.90
C ALA A 24 6.78 -18.72 14.97
N GLU A 25 6.75 -18.34 16.25
CA GLU A 25 6.33 -19.21 17.36
C GLU A 25 4.82 -19.12 17.62
N ILE A 26 4.19 -17.99 17.25
CA ILE A 26 2.77 -17.73 17.50
C ILE A 26 1.85 -18.81 16.90
N PRO A 27 2.07 -19.33 15.67
CA PRO A 27 1.24 -20.41 15.12
C PRO A 27 1.20 -21.67 16.00
N GLY A 28 2.26 -21.93 16.78
CA GLY A 28 2.34 -23.05 17.73
C GLY A 28 1.35 -22.95 18.89
N LEU A 29 0.79 -21.76 19.17
CA LEU A 29 -0.25 -21.56 20.17
C LEU A 29 -1.62 -22.10 19.72
N ASN A 30 -1.77 -22.41 18.45
CA ASN A 30 -2.99 -22.95 17.83
C ASN A 30 -4.25 -22.11 18.02
N TRP A 31 -4.12 -20.79 18.14
CA TRP A 31 -5.24 -19.89 18.29
C TRP A 31 -6.21 -19.96 17.12
N ASN A 32 -7.49 -19.91 17.44
CA ASN A 32 -8.58 -19.85 16.48
C ASN A 32 -9.53 -18.70 16.85
N LEU A 33 -9.83 -17.84 15.88
CA LEU A 33 -10.74 -16.72 16.07
C LEU A 33 -12.12 -17.17 16.60
N LEU A 34 -12.66 -18.25 16.04
CA LEU A 34 -14.00 -18.73 16.38
C LEU A 34 -14.08 -19.45 17.74
N HIS A 35 -12.93 -19.80 18.32
CA HIS A 35 -12.82 -20.33 19.68
C HIS A 35 -12.60 -19.22 20.72
N GLU A 36 -12.66 -17.94 20.29
CA GLU A 36 -12.42 -16.77 21.13
C GLU A 36 -10.99 -16.72 21.73
N ASP A 37 -10.00 -17.34 21.05
CA ASP A 37 -8.61 -17.34 21.51
C ASP A 37 -7.92 -15.98 21.30
N LEU A 38 -8.55 -15.05 20.56
CA LEU A 38 -8.05 -13.69 20.31
C LEU A 38 -8.84 -12.65 21.11
N SER A 39 -8.15 -11.66 21.66
CA SER A 39 -8.78 -10.50 22.31
C SER A 39 -9.32 -9.53 21.26
N LEU A 40 -10.65 -9.43 21.16
CA LEU A 40 -11.30 -8.52 20.24
C LEU A 40 -11.50 -7.10 20.83
N PRO A 41 -11.44 -6.02 20.02
CA PRO A 41 -11.32 -6.05 18.56
C PRO A 41 -9.95 -6.52 18.09
N SER A 42 -9.91 -7.18 16.92
CA SER A 42 -8.67 -7.58 16.25
C SER A 42 -8.75 -7.33 14.74
N ALA A 43 -7.71 -6.70 14.17
CA ALA A 43 -7.54 -6.61 12.74
C ALA A 43 -6.84 -7.87 12.22
N LEU A 44 -7.44 -8.51 11.25
CA LEU A 44 -7.08 -9.83 10.77
C LEU A 44 -6.87 -9.84 9.26
N LEU A 45 -5.90 -10.64 8.81
CA LEU A 45 -5.66 -10.89 7.39
C LEU A 45 -6.04 -12.34 7.06
N TYR A 46 -6.48 -12.57 5.82
CA TYR A 46 -6.83 -13.90 5.32
C TYR A 46 -5.79 -14.38 4.31
N GLN A 47 -5.13 -15.49 4.61
CA GLN A 47 -4.02 -16.04 3.83
C GLN A 47 -4.39 -16.31 2.37
N ASP A 48 -5.51 -16.96 2.15
CA ASP A 48 -6.03 -17.31 0.82
C ASP A 48 -6.37 -16.08 -0.02
N ARG A 49 -6.92 -15.05 0.61
CA ARG A 49 -7.27 -13.78 -0.06
C ARG A 49 -6.02 -12.95 -0.39
N LEU A 50 -5.02 -12.91 0.50
CA LEU A 50 -3.72 -12.32 0.22
C LEU A 50 -3.05 -13.01 -0.98
N GLN A 51 -3.04 -14.34 -1.00
CA GLN A 51 -2.45 -15.11 -2.09
C GLN A 51 -3.20 -14.89 -3.41
N HIS A 52 -4.54 -14.88 -3.37
CA HIS A 52 -5.35 -14.55 -4.54
C HIS A 52 -5.00 -13.18 -5.13
N ASN A 53 -4.87 -12.16 -4.29
CA ASN A 53 -4.55 -10.80 -4.73
C ASN A 53 -3.12 -10.70 -5.28
N LEU A 54 -2.15 -11.39 -4.66
CA LEU A 54 -0.78 -11.51 -5.19
C LEU A 54 -0.78 -12.13 -6.58
N ASP A 55 -1.42 -13.29 -6.74
CA ASP A 55 -1.45 -14.02 -8.02
C ASP A 55 -2.20 -13.24 -9.09
N TRP A 56 -3.28 -12.55 -8.72
CA TRP A 56 -4.04 -11.71 -9.63
C TRP A 56 -3.17 -10.58 -10.19
N MET A 57 -2.49 -9.85 -9.31
CA MET A 57 -1.64 -8.73 -9.72
C MET A 57 -0.43 -9.20 -10.53
N GLN A 58 0.19 -10.33 -10.16
CA GLN A 58 1.32 -10.90 -10.92
C GLN A 58 0.91 -11.29 -12.34
N ARG A 59 -0.26 -11.92 -12.52
CA ARG A 59 -0.80 -12.23 -13.86
C ARG A 59 -1.07 -10.95 -14.65
N PHE A 60 -1.62 -9.92 -14.01
CA PHE A 60 -1.91 -8.64 -14.67
C PHE A 60 -0.62 -7.97 -15.18
N ILE A 61 0.40 -7.80 -14.33
CA ILE A 61 1.67 -7.17 -14.74
C ILE A 61 2.43 -8.00 -15.78
N ALA A 62 2.38 -9.35 -15.68
CA ALA A 62 3.00 -10.23 -16.65
C ALA A 62 2.35 -10.10 -18.03
N ALA A 63 1.02 -9.99 -18.09
CA ALA A 63 0.28 -9.81 -19.34
C ALA A 63 0.60 -8.49 -20.06
N TYR A 64 0.95 -7.44 -19.29
CA TYR A 64 1.43 -6.16 -19.84
C TYR A 64 2.94 -6.11 -20.07
N GLY A 65 3.72 -7.04 -19.52
CA GLY A 65 5.18 -7.01 -19.57
C GLY A 65 5.78 -5.85 -18.73
N VAL A 66 5.08 -5.40 -17.69
CA VAL A 66 5.52 -4.30 -16.82
C VAL A 66 6.03 -4.81 -15.48
N LYS A 67 6.63 -3.94 -14.68
CA LYS A 67 7.14 -4.23 -13.34
C LYS A 67 6.19 -3.70 -12.27
N LEU A 68 6.26 -4.30 -11.08
CA LEU A 68 5.50 -3.91 -9.91
C LEU A 68 6.44 -3.49 -8.78
N ALA A 69 6.28 -2.28 -8.26
CA ALA A 69 6.88 -1.82 -7.02
C ALA A 69 5.78 -1.39 -6.04
N PRO A 70 5.16 -2.32 -5.31
CA PRO A 70 4.00 -2.02 -4.47
C PRO A 70 4.29 -0.91 -3.46
N HIS A 71 3.30 -0.06 -3.18
CA HIS A 71 3.48 1.02 -2.21
C HIS A 71 3.39 0.49 -0.76
N GLY A 72 4.54 0.19 -0.17
CA GLY A 72 4.67 -0.39 1.17
C GLY A 72 4.17 0.50 2.31
N LYS A 73 4.05 1.85 2.10
CA LYS A 73 3.46 2.74 3.12
C LYS A 73 2.06 2.32 3.56
N THR A 74 1.35 1.55 2.73
CA THR A 74 0.00 1.09 3.06
C THR A 74 -0.02 0.20 4.28
N THR A 75 0.94 -0.69 4.40
CA THR A 75 0.97 -1.72 5.45
C THR A 75 2.10 -1.51 6.45
N MET A 76 3.21 -0.92 6.02
CA MET A 76 4.48 -0.86 6.76
C MET A 76 4.83 -2.18 7.46
N ALA A 77 4.50 -3.30 6.82
CA ALA A 77 4.69 -4.65 7.32
C ALA A 77 5.74 -5.39 6.49
N PRO A 78 6.97 -5.55 6.99
CA PRO A 78 8.07 -6.22 6.26
C PRO A 78 7.73 -7.63 5.79
N ARG A 79 6.93 -8.38 6.56
CA ARG A 79 6.47 -9.71 6.16
C ARG A 79 5.64 -9.68 4.88
N LEU A 80 4.79 -8.65 4.70
CA LEU A 80 4.03 -8.46 3.47
C LEU A 80 4.93 -7.97 2.32
N PHE A 81 5.97 -7.17 2.59
CA PHE A 81 6.98 -6.81 1.58
C PHE A 81 7.70 -8.05 1.07
N GLU A 82 8.11 -8.94 1.98
CA GLU A 82 8.75 -10.21 1.63
C GLU A 82 7.85 -11.07 0.73
N MET A 83 6.55 -11.20 1.07
CA MET A 83 5.58 -11.92 0.23
C MET A 83 5.49 -11.32 -1.18
N GLN A 84 5.42 -10.00 -1.29
CA GLN A 84 5.36 -9.28 -2.57
C GLN A 84 6.66 -9.46 -3.39
N LEU A 85 7.82 -9.36 -2.76
CA LEU A 85 9.13 -9.57 -3.41
C LEU A 85 9.30 -11.02 -3.88
N LYS A 86 8.95 -12.00 -3.05
CA LYS A 86 8.95 -13.43 -3.43
C LYS A 86 7.96 -13.72 -4.57
N GLY A 87 6.85 -12.98 -4.61
CA GLY A 87 5.87 -13.01 -5.70
C GLY A 87 6.34 -12.33 -6.99
N GLY A 88 7.57 -11.77 -7.04
CA GLY A 88 8.16 -11.20 -8.24
C GLY A 88 8.05 -9.67 -8.35
N ALA A 89 7.76 -8.95 -7.25
CA ALA A 89 7.82 -7.49 -7.27
C ALA A 89 9.25 -7.01 -7.56
N TRP A 90 9.37 -5.97 -8.38
CA TRP A 90 10.62 -5.35 -8.80
C TRP A 90 11.38 -4.69 -7.64
N GLY A 91 10.65 -4.15 -6.69
CA GLY A 91 11.11 -3.46 -5.50
C GLY A 91 9.92 -3.03 -4.66
N ILE A 92 10.15 -2.20 -3.66
CA ILE A 92 9.08 -1.64 -2.81
C ILE A 92 9.05 -0.12 -2.97
N THR A 93 7.86 0.46 -3.15
CA THR A 93 7.67 1.92 -3.12
C THR A 93 7.39 2.37 -1.70
N LEU A 94 8.02 3.45 -1.27
CA LEU A 94 7.84 4.05 0.06
C LEU A 94 7.66 5.56 -0.05
N ALA A 95 7.35 6.23 1.08
CA ALA A 95 7.07 7.66 1.08
C ALA A 95 8.11 8.49 1.84
N THR A 96 8.91 7.90 2.73
CA THR A 96 9.86 8.63 3.59
C THR A 96 11.18 7.87 3.75
N ALA A 97 12.24 8.58 4.15
CA ALA A 97 13.53 7.98 4.47
C ALA A 97 13.42 7.00 5.66
N GLN A 98 12.58 7.29 6.65
CA GLN A 98 12.35 6.39 7.79
C GLN A 98 11.70 5.06 7.35
N GLN A 99 10.68 5.12 6.50
CA GLN A 99 10.07 3.91 5.92
C GLN A 99 11.08 3.09 5.11
N THR A 100 11.97 3.79 4.38
CA THR A 100 13.07 3.17 3.62
C THR A 100 14.05 2.46 4.54
N LEU A 101 14.42 3.07 5.67
CA LEU A 101 15.28 2.45 6.68
C LEU A 101 14.66 1.18 7.25
N VAL A 102 13.37 1.22 7.60
CA VAL A 102 12.63 0.03 8.07
C VAL A 102 12.68 -1.08 7.01
N ALA A 103 12.31 -0.79 5.78
CA ALA A 103 12.30 -1.78 4.70
C ALA A 103 13.70 -2.36 4.45
N TYR A 104 14.73 -1.52 4.42
CA TYR A 104 16.13 -1.96 4.25
C TYR A 104 16.57 -2.90 5.37
N ARG A 105 16.29 -2.58 6.63
CA ARG A 105 16.64 -3.43 7.78
C ARG A 105 15.97 -4.81 7.73
N HIS A 106 14.83 -4.90 7.06
CA HIS A 106 14.11 -6.15 6.85
C HIS A 106 14.36 -6.79 5.47
N GLY A 107 15.50 -6.47 4.84
CA GLY A 107 15.97 -7.19 3.66
C GLY A 107 15.54 -6.62 2.31
N VAL A 108 14.77 -5.54 2.25
CA VAL A 108 14.47 -4.87 0.97
C VAL A 108 15.74 -4.20 0.43
N ARG A 109 16.09 -4.49 -0.83
CA ARG A 109 17.32 -3.97 -1.45
C ARG A 109 17.06 -3.08 -2.66
N ARG A 110 15.78 -2.91 -3.07
CA ARG A 110 15.39 -1.95 -4.10
C ARG A 110 14.18 -1.16 -3.66
N VAL A 111 14.35 0.17 -3.56
CA VAL A 111 13.31 1.09 -3.08
C VAL A 111 13.14 2.26 -4.05
N LEU A 112 11.89 2.53 -4.43
CA LEU A 112 11.46 3.78 -5.02
C LEU A 112 10.75 4.60 -3.94
N MET A 113 11.41 5.63 -3.40
CA MET A 113 10.76 6.60 -2.53
C MET A 113 9.97 7.58 -3.40
N ALA A 114 8.66 7.32 -3.55
CA ALA A 114 7.76 8.13 -4.38
C ALA A 114 7.42 9.46 -3.68
N ASN A 115 8.45 10.21 -3.37
CA ASN A 115 8.39 11.52 -2.72
C ASN A 115 9.74 12.24 -2.87
N GLN A 116 9.74 13.56 -2.59
CA GLN A 116 10.94 14.38 -2.56
C GLN A 116 11.76 14.08 -1.30
N LEU A 117 13.04 13.81 -1.46
CA LEU A 117 13.96 13.65 -0.34
C LEU A 117 14.40 15.03 0.16
N ILE A 118 13.88 15.45 1.31
CA ILE A 118 14.13 16.76 1.91
C ILE A 118 14.56 16.60 3.37
N GLY A 119 15.47 17.46 3.78
CA GLY A 119 15.95 17.53 5.15
C GLY A 119 17.24 16.75 5.38
N ARG A 120 18.16 17.37 6.13
CA ARG A 120 19.53 16.87 6.30
C ARG A 120 19.58 15.46 6.89
N GLU A 121 18.76 15.19 7.92
CA GLU A 121 18.77 13.86 8.55
C GLU A 121 18.16 12.78 7.64
N ASN A 122 17.12 13.12 6.88
CA ASN A 122 16.56 12.20 5.87
C ASN A 122 17.58 11.85 4.79
N MET A 123 18.34 12.86 4.30
CA MET A 123 19.44 12.63 3.37
C MET A 123 20.56 11.77 4.00
N ALA A 124 20.90 12.02 5.28
CA ALA A 124 21.90 11.24 5.99
C ALA A 124 21.48 9.78 6.18
N ILE A 125 20.22 9.50 6.46
CA ILE A 125 19.69 8.13 6.49
C ILE A 125 19.94 7.44 5.15
N ILE A 126 19.52 8.05 4.04
CA ILE A 126 19.70 7.46 2.71
C ILE A 126 21.20 7.31 2.36
N SER A 127 22.01 8.32 2.66
CA SER A 127 23.47 8.25 2.44
C SER A 127 24.11 7.06 3.16
N ARG A 128 23.70 6.76 4.39
CA ARG A 128 24.18 5.55 5.11
C ARG A 128 23.75 4.27 4.43
N LEU A 129 22.53 4.19 3.93
CA LEU A 129 22.02 2.99 3.24
C LEU A 129 22.73 2.79 1.90
N LEU A 130 23.08 3.86 1.19
CA LEU A 130 23.82 3.81 -0.09
C LEU A 130 25.28 3.35 0.07
N GLN A 131 25.80 3.17 1.28
CA GLN A 131 27.09 2.50 1.51
C GLN A 131 27.02 1.00 1.21
N ASP A 132 25.83 0.39 1.25
CA ASP A 132 25.58 -0.96 0.77
C ASP A 132 25.43 -0.93 -0.77
N VAL A 133 26.42 -1.43 -1.49
CA VAL A 133 26.43 -1.48 -2.96
C VAL A 133 25.30 -2.32 -3.56
N ALA A 134 24.68 -3.19 -2.76
CA ALA A 134 23.51 -3.96 -3.16
C ALA A 134 22.19 -3.18 -3.00
N PHE A 135 22.21 -2.00 -2.36
CA PHE A 135 21.02 -1.21 -2.15
C PHE A 135 20.80 -0.24 -3.30
N GLU A 136 19.70 -0.42 -4.00
CA GLU A 136 19.27 0.41 -5.12
C GLU A 136 18.12 1.33 -4.67
N PHE A 137 18.36 2.63 -4.72
CA PHE A 137 17.43 3.64 -4.24
C PHE A 137 17.15 4.71 -5.28
N TYR A 138 15.89 5.10 -5.37
CA TYR A 138 15.37 6.18 -6.22
C TYR A 138 14.49 7.11 -5.40
N CYS A 139 14.56 8.42 -5.67
CA CYS A 139 13.61 9.40 -5.14
C CYS A 139 13.17 10.39 -6.21
N LEU A 140 12.19 11.24 -5.87
CA LEU A 140 11.62 12.19 -6.83
C LEU A 140 12.24 13.55 -6.70
N VAL A 141 12.31 14.26 -7.83
CA VAL A 141 12.71 15.67 -7.92
C VAL A 141 11.73 16.44 -8.80
N ASP A 142 11.41 17.68 -8.40
CA ASP A 142 10.47 18.54 -9.13
C ASP A 142 10.86 20.02 -9.16
N SER A 143 12.02 20.39 -8.62
CA SER A 143 12.46 21.78 -8.57
C SER A 143 13.98 21.93 -8.51
N ALA A 144 14.49 23.03 -9.09
CA ALA A 144 15.91 23.35 -9.05
C ALA A 144 16.43 23.53 -7.61
N ALA A 145 15.63 24.13 -6.72
CA ALA A 145 16.01 24.34 -5.33
C ALA A 145 16.22 23.03 -4.57
N GLN A 146 15.34 22.03 -4.77
CA GLN A 146 15.52 20.69 -4.19
C GLN A 146 16.77 20.01 -4.74
N ILE A 147 17.00 20.10 -6.04
CA ILE A 147 18.16 19.50 -6.71
C ILE A 147 19.46 20.10 -6.18
N ASP A 148 19.50 21.41 -5.97
CA ASP A 148 20.68 22.07 -5.40
C ASP A 148 20.98 21.55 -3.97
N LEU A 149 19.96 21.38 -3.13
CA LEU A 149 20.11 20.77 -1.79
C LEU A 149 20.65 19.34 -1.84
N LEU A 150 20.10 18.50 -2.73
CA LEU A 150 20.55 17.12 -2.91
C LEU A 150 21.97 17.06 -3.49
N GLY A 151 22.24 17.87 -4.51
CA GLY A 151 23.56 17.94 -5.16
C GLY A 151 24.66 18.34 -4.20
N GLU A 152 24.44 19.38 -3.40
CA GLU A 152 25.37 19.81 -2.36
C GLU A 152 25.65 18.70 -1.33
N PHE A 153 24.59 18.05 -0.85
CA PHE A 153 24.71 17.00 0.17
C PHE A 153 25.45 15.76 -0.37
N PHE A 154 24.97 15.18 -1.49
CA PHE A 154 25.52 13.92 -2.00
C PHE A 154 26.91 14.09 -2.63
N SER A 155 27.23 15.25 -3.25
CA SER A 155 28.59 15.57 -3.67
C SER A 155 29.57 15.60 -2.50
N SER A 156 29.17 16.20 -1.37
CA SER A 156 30.04 16.25 -0.19
C SER A 156 30.31 14.89 0.43
N HIS A 157 29.48 13.89 0.11
CA HIS A 157 29.63 12.50 0.56
C HIS A 157 30.24 11.58 -0.50
N ALA A 158 30.60 12.11 -1.68
CA ALA A 158 31.10 11.35 -2.83
C ALA A 158 30.19 10.16 -3.21
N GLN A 159 28.87 10.40 -3.24
CA GLN A 159 27.84 9.41 -3.51
C GLN A 159 26.96 9.83 -4.68
N ASP A 160 26.49 8.83 -5.45
CA ASP A 160 25.51 9.01 -6.51
C ASP A 160 24.11 8.75 -5.98
N LEU A 161 23.16 9.62 -6.29
CA LEU A 161 21.74 9.46 -5.97
C LEU A 161 20.94 9.34 -7.27
N ASN A 162 20.20 8.23 -7.44
CA ASN A 162 19.28 8.11 -8.56
C ASN A 162 18.01 8.92 -8.30
N VAL A 163 17.63 9.74 -9.29
CA VAL A 163 16.45 10.58 -9.20
C VAL A 163 15.53 10.40 -10.42
N LEU A 164 14.23 10.50 -10.18
CA LEU A 164 13.22 10.60 -11.23
C LEU A 164 12.60 11.99 -11.19
N VAL A 165 12.44 12.59 -12.35
CA VAL A 165 11.67 13.84 -12.47
C VAL A 165 10.20 13.51 -12.32
N GLU A 166 9.55 14.10 -11.30
CA GLU A 166 8.11 14.01 -11.12
C GLU A 166 7.40 15.07 -11.97
N LEU A 167 6.48 14.61 -12.82
CA LEU A 167 5.55 15.50 -13.51
C LEU A 167 4.25 15.58 -12.70
N GLY A 168 3.69 16.76 -12.60
CA GLY A 168 2.45 17.03 -11.88
C GLY A 168 1.42 17.78 -12.72
N VAL A 169 0.25 18.02 -12.15
CA VAL A 169 -0.86 18.74 -12.76
C VAL A 169 -1.23 19.98 -11.94
N PRO A 170 -1.73 21.06 -12.56
CA PRO A 170 -2.22 22.22 -11.83
C PRO A 170 -3.26 21.84 -10.76
N GLY A 171 -3.13 22.38 -9.56
CA GLY A 171 -3.95 22.03 -8.41
C GLY A 171 -3.64 20.67 -7.77
N GLY A 172 -2.71 19.90 -8.35
CA GLY A 172 -2.23 18.66 -7.78
C GLY A 172 -1.20 18.87 -6.64
N ARG A 173 -0.63 17.78 -6.16
CA ARG A 173 0.24 17.73 -4.97
C ARG A 173 1.64 18.30 -5.26
N THR A 174 2.53 17.49 -5.79
CA THR A 174 3.92 17.76 -6.15
C THR A 174 4.12 17.63 -7.67
N GLY A 175 5.33 17.79 -8.15
CA GLY A 175 5.72 17.58 -9.56
C GLY A 175 5.68 18.84 -10.41
N ILE A 176 6.37 18.77 -11.51
CA ILE A 176 6.53 19.86 -12.49
C ILE A 176 5.23 20.12 -13.25
N ARG A 177 4.82 21.39 -13.31
CA ARG A 177 3.55 21.82 -13.92
C ARG A 177 3.67 22.17 -15.41
N ASP A 178 4.79 22.77 -15.81
CA ASP A 178 5.00 23.31 -17.15
C ASP A 178 6.44 23.08 -17.65
N ASP A 179 6.68 23.43 -18.90
CA ASP A 179 7.98 23.23 -19.55
C ASP A 179 9.05 24.16 -19.00
N GLN A 180 8.71 25.38 -18.52
CA GLN A 180 9.68 26.28 -17.92
C GLN A 180 10.26 25.69 -16.63
N GLN A 181 9.40 25.11 -15.76
CA GLN A 181 9.84 24.41 -14.56
C GLN A 181 10.67 23.16 -14.93
N LEU A 182 10.27 22.45 -15.99
CA LEU A 182 11.03 21.28 -16.45
C LEU A 182 12.44 21.66 -16.89
N GLU A 183 12.58 22.70 -17.72
CA GLU A 183 13.90 23.15 -18.17
C GLU A 183 14.78 23.65 -17.01
N ALA A 184 14.22 24.39 -16.06
CA ALA A 184 14.95 24.82 -14.86
C ALA A 184 15.43 23.61 -14.03
N THR A 185 14.60 22.59 -13.88
CA THR A 185 14.92 21.32 -13.18
C THR A 185 16.03 20.56 -13.91
N LEU A 186 15.94 20.42 -15.22
CA LEU A 186 16.95 19.75 -16.05
C LEU A 186 18.29 20.49 -16.04
N ALA A 187 18.28 21.82 -16.05
CA ALA A 187 19.50 22.64 -15.94
C ALA A 187 20.17 22.46 -14.56
N ALA A 188 19.38 22.34 -13.48
CA ALA A 188 19.91 22.04 -12.16
C ALA A 188 20.52 20.63 -12.10
N LEU A 189 19.85 19.61 -12.63
CA LEU A 189 20.38 18.24 -12.73
C LEU A 189 21.70 18.20 -13.51
N GLN A 190 21.81 18.98 -14.59
CA GLN A 190 23.07 19.06 -15.35
C GLN A 190 24.23 19.62 -14.52
N ARG A 191 23.97 20.65 -13.66
CA ARG A 191 25.00 21.19 -12.74
C ARG A 191 25.50 20.14 -11.75
N TRP A 192 24.62 19.25 -11.29
CA TRP A 192 24.93 18.24 -10.29
C TRP A 192 25.07 16.83 -10.86
N SER A 193 25.35 16.71 -12.15
CA SER A 193 25.43 15.42 -12.87
C SER A 193 26.50 14.46 -12.36
N ALA A 194 27.45 14.93 -11.54
CA ALA A 194 28.44 14.11 -10.86
C ALA A 194 27.92 13.44 -9.58
N ALA A 195 26.76 13.85 -9.06
CA ALA A 195 26.17 13.30 -7.83
C ALA A 195 24.71 12.89 -7.97
N LEU A 196 24.01 13.45 -8.98
CA LEU A 196 22.59 13.16 -9.22
C LEU A 196 22.42 12.50 -10.59
N VAL A 197 21.93 11.28 -10.59
CA VAL A 197 21.78 10.44 -11.78
C VAL A 197 20.31 10.46 -12.21
N LEU A 198 20.00 11.18 -13.30
CA LEU A 198 18.67 11.18 -13.88
C LEU A 198 18.36 9.80 -14.46
N SER A 199 17.47 9.06 -13.77
CA SER A 199 17.19 7.64 -14.04
C SER A 199 15.79 7.43 -14.65
N GLY A 200 14.92 8.45 -14.68
CA GLY A 200 13.58 8.28 -15.24
C GLY A 200 12.62 9.42 -14.98
N ILE A 201 11.37 9.15 -15.32
CA ILE A 201 10.20 10.03 -15.13
C ILE A 201 9.18 9.33 -14.23
N GLU A 202 8.55 10.11 -13.38
CA GLU A 202 7.50 9.62 -12.49
C GLU A 202 6.25 10.52 -12.59
N ILE A 203 5.09 9.92 -12.40
CA ILE A 203 3.81 10.64 -12.27
C ILE A 203 2.95 10.04 -11.18
N TYR A 204 2.04 10.85 -10.61
CA TYR A 204 0.94 10.36 -9.80
C TYR A 204 -0.40 10.85 -10.33
N GLU A 205 -1.11 9.98 -11.03
CA GLU A 205 -2.38 10.26 -11.69
C GLU A 205 -3.59 10.22 -10.75
N GLY A 206 -3.43 9.65 -9.54
CA GLY A 206 -4.52 9.47 -8.57
C GLY A 206 -5.14 10.78 -8.03
N VAL A 207 -4.62 11.93 -8.43
CA VAL A 207 -5.22 13.25 -8.17
C VAL A 207 -6.27 13.63 -9.22
N LEU A 208 -6.47 12.80 -10.24
CA LEU A 208 -7.41 13.01 -11.33
C LEU A 208 -8.55 11.98 -11.26
N GLU A 209 -9.78 12.44 -11.43
CA GLU A 209 -10.99 11.62 -11.35
C GLU A 209 -11.51 11.15 -12.72
N ASP A 210 -11.10 11.84 -13.78
CA ASP A 210 -11.56 11.62 -15.15
C ASP A 210 -10.52 10.90 -16.00
N GLU A 211 -10.92 9.81 -16.68
CA GLU A 211 -10.03 8.97 -17.49
C GLU A 211 -9.37 9.74 -18.66
N ALA A 212 -10.09 10.67 -19.31
CA ALA A 212 -9.53 11.42 -20.42
C ALA A 212 -8.39 12.35 -19.93
N ARG A 213 -8.58 12.97 -18.77
CA ARG A 213 -7.52 13.77 -18.13
C ARG A 213 -6.35 12.91 -17.68
N VAL A 214 -6.60 11.72 -17.15
CA VAL A 214 -5.55 10.76 -16.82
C VAL A 214 -4.75 10.39 -18.07
N ARG A 215 -5.42 10.00 -19.17
CA ARG A 215 -4.76 9.65 -20.45
C ARG A 215 -3.96 10.83 -21.03
N ALA A 216 -4.48 12.04 -20.95
CA ALA A 216 -3.77 13.25 -21.40
C ALA A 216 -2.50 13.49 -20.58
N PHE A 217 -2.56 13.31 -19.25
CA PHE A 217 -1.41 13.44 -18.35
C PHE A 217 -0.34 12.38 -18.62
N LEU A 218 -0.76 11.12 -18.81
CA LEU A 218 0.13 10.02 -19.20
C LEU A 218 0.78 10.29 -20.57
N GLY A 219 0.02 10.83 -21.53
CA GLY A 219 0.54 11.26 -22.85
C GLY A 219 1.63 12.32 -22.72
N ARG A 220 1.49 13.28 -21.78
CA ARG A 220 2.55 14.25 -21.47
C ARG A 220 3.80 13.55 -20.94
N ALA A 221 3.66 12.59 -20.01
CA ALA A 221 4.79 11.84 -19.49
C ALA A 221 5.54 11.07 -20.58
N VAL A 222 4.81 10.41 -21.50
CA VAL A 222 5.39 9.74 -22.68
C VAL A 222 6.13 10.73 -23.56
N THR A 223 5.55 11.91 -23.85
CA THR A 223 6.16 12.95 -24.70
C THR A 223 7.45 13.47 -24.08
N VAL A 224 7.44 13.79 -22.78
CA VAL A 224 8.63 14.24 -22.04
C VAL A 224 9.70 13.15 -22.06
N THR A 225 9.35 11.90 -21.77
CA THR A 225 10.30 10.79 -21.79
C THR A 225 10.95 10.63 -23.15
N ARG A 226 10.17 10.64 -24.26
CA ARG A 226 10.69 10.56 -25.63
C ARG A 226 11.67 11.70 -25.95
N ARG A 227 11.32 12.95 -25.57
CA ARG A 227 12.19 14.10 -25.75
C ARG A 227 13.52 13.91 -25.03
N LEU A 228 13.49 13.52 -23.74
CA LEU A 228 14.71 13.38 -22.95
C LEU A 228 15.57 12.19 -23.40
N VAL A 229 14.96 11.12 -23.94
CA VAL A 229 15.68 10.02 -24.62
C VAL A 229 16.41 10.56 -25.86
N ALA A 230 15.71 11.29 -26.73
CA ALA A 230 16.32 11.86 -27.95
C ALA A 230 17.45 12.85 -27.64
N GLU A 231 17.35 13.60 -26.57
CA GLU A 231 18.36 14.54 -26.08
C GLU A 231 19.49 13.86 -25.29
N LYS A 232 19.42 12.52 -25.07
CA LYS A 232 20.39 11.73 -24.27
C LYS A 232 20.59 12.28 -22.85
N ARG A 233 19.48 12.65 -22.20
CA ARG A 233 19.50 13.25 -20.86
C ARG A 233 19.62 12.22 -19.73
N PHE A 234 19.19 11.00 -19.97
CA PHE A 234 19.27 9.93 -18.98
C PHE A 234 20.67 9.35 -18.89
N GLN A 235 21.12 9.09 -17.67
CA GLN A 235 22.46 8.58 -17.37
C GLN A 235 22.44 7.07 -17.07
N ARG A 236 21.26 6.45 -17.00
CA ARG A 236 21.06 5.00 -16.79
C ARG A 236 20.07 4.41 -17.78
N THR A 237 20.28 3.13 -18.05
CA THR A 237 19.35 2.26 -18.78
C THR A 237 19.17 0.95 -17.98
N PRO A 238 17.96 0.36 -17.94
CA PRO A 238 16.73 0.92 -18.51
C PRO A 238 16.30 2.22 -17.81
N ILE A 239 15.66 3.10 -18.58
CA ILE A 239 15.06 4.33 -18.08
C ILE A 239 13.77 3.97 -17.37
N LEU A 240 13.55 4.46 -16.15
CA LEU A 240 12.31 4.18 -15.41
C LEU A 240 11.19 5.14 -15.86
N LEU A 241 10.04 4.57 -16.20
CA LEU A 241 8.80 5.32 -16.39
C LEU A 241 7.78 4.78 -15.37
N SER A 242 7.56 5.54 -14.31
CA SER A 242 6.79 5.07 -13.16
C SER A 242 5.50 5.85 -12.97
N GLY A 243 4.47 5.14 -12.56
CA GLY A 243 3.16 5.70 -12.23
C GLY A 243 2.28 4.67 -11.56
N ALA A 244 1.01 4.98 -11.49
CA ALA A 244 -0.08 4.19 -10.97
C ALA A 244 -0.23 4.16 -9.45
N GLY A 245 -1.28 4.83 -9.00
CA GLY A 245 -1.98 4.49 -7.77
C GLY A 245 -2.90 3.29 -7.97
N SER A 246 -3.62 2.90 -6.92
CA SER A 246 -4.48 1.70 -6.96
C SER A 246 -5.77 1.86 -7.79
N ALA A 247 -6.10 3.05 -8.30
CA ALA A 247 -7.33 3.31 -9.05
C ALA A 247 -7.17 3.27 -10.57
N TRP A 248 -5.96 3.51 -11.10
CA TRP A 248 -5.71 3.73 -12.53
C TRP A 248 -4.56 2.89 -13.11
N TYR A 249 -4.08 1.87 -12.39
CA TYR A 249 -2.91 1.09 -12.82
C TYR A 249 -3.12 0.42 -14.20
N ASP A 250 -4.34 0.13 -14.57
CA ASP A 250 -4.68 -0.43 -15.87
C ASP A 250 -4.54 0.61 -17.01
N VAL A 251 -4.98 1.84 -16.80
CA VAL A 251 -4.84 2.93 -17.78
C VAL A 251 -3.37 3.34 -17.92
N VAL A 252 -2.62 3.34 -16.82
CA VAL A 252 -1.17 3.61 -16.85
C VAL A 252 -0.43 2.52 -17.63
N ALA A 253 -0.73 1.24 -17.34
CA ALA A 253 -0.16 0.11 -18.08
C ALA A 253 -0.46 0.23 -19.58
N ASP A 254 -1.72 0.47 -19.94
CA ASP A 254 -2.20 0.63 -21.31
C ASP A 254 -1.43 1.71 -22.08
N VAL A 255 -1.37 2.92 -21.52
CA VAL A 255 -0.76 4.08 -22.22
C VAL A 255 0.76 3.94 -22.31
N PHE A 256 1.40 3.47 -21.23
CA PHE A 256 2.86 3.39 -21.21
C PHE A 256 3.38 2.24 -22.06
N THR A 257 2.70 1.08 -22.09
CA THR A 257 3.12 -0.06 -22.94
C THR A 257 2.82 0.16 -24.42
N ALA A 258 1.81 0.96 -24.77
CA ALA A 258 1.55 1.36 -26.15
C ALA A 258 2.59 2.35 -26.69
N ALA A 259 3.42 2.95 -25.84
CA ALA A 259 4.44 3.92 -26.24
C ALA A 259 5.71 3.20 -26.72
N SER A 260 6.33 3.74 -27.81
CA SER A 260 7.63 3.30 -28.29
C SER A 260 8.71 4.31 -27.90
N PHE A 261 9.87 3.83 -27.47
CA PHE A 261 11.03 4.61 -27.10
C PHE A 261 12.26 4.12 -27.88
N ALA A 262 13.23 5.01 -28.12
CA ALA A 262 14.47 4.63 -28.82
C ALA A 262 15.43 3.84 -27.91
N ASP A 263 15.44 4.15 -26.61
CA ASP A 263 16.20 3.43 -25.61
C ASP A 263 15.30 2.50 -24.77
N PRO A 264 15.86 1.50 -24.07
CA PRO A 264 15.09 0.64 -23.18
C PRO A 264 14.45 1.42 -22.03
N VAL A 265 13.13 1.31 -21.94
CA VAL A 265 12.31 1.91 -20.86
C VAL A 265 11.67 0.79 -20.06
N GLU A 266 11.80 0.82 -18.74
CA GLU A 266 11.15 -0.09 -17.82
C GLU A 266 9.96 0.62 -17.16
N ILE A 267 8.76 0.07 -17.38
CA ILE A 267 7.52 0.60 -16.82
C ILE A 267 7.32 -0.01 -15.45
N VAL A 268 7.17 0.84 -14.41
CA VAL A 268 7.03 0.40 -13.01
C VAL A 268 5.73 0.92 -12.44
N LEU A 269 4.78 0.03 -12.15
CA LEU A 269 3.51 0.33 -11.50
C LEU A 269 3.63 0.26 -9.98
N ARG A 270 2.88 1.11 -9.26
CA ARG A 270 3.03 1.28 -7.80
C ARG A 270 1.74 1.16 -6.96
N PRO A 271 0.73 0.34 -7.34
CA PRO A 271 -0.48 0.17 -6.53
C PRO A 271 -0.10 -0.40 -5.16
N GLY A 272 -0.56 0.22 -4.06
CA GLY A 272 -0.26 -0.24 -2.69
C GLY A 272 -1.38 -1.09 -2.08
N CYS A 273 -2.63 -0.70 -2.31
CA CYS A 273 -3.78 -1.33 -1.67
C CYS A 273 -4.22 -2.65 -2.33
N TYR A 274 -3.61 -3.08 -3.44
CA TYR A 274 -4.05 -4.28 -4.16
C TYR A 274 -4.00 -5.54 -3.29
N LEU A 275 -2.97 -5.65 -2.42
CA LEU A 275 -2.72 -6.86 -1.63
C LEU A 275 -3.85 -7.14 -0.64
N THR A 276 -4.32 -6.11 0.05
CA THR A 276 -5.35 -6.23 1.08
C THR A 276 -6.72 -5.78 0.60
N HIS A 277 -6.74 -4.99 -0.44
CA HIS A 277 -7.93 -4.40 -1.05
C HIS A 277 -8.86 -3.75 -0.02
N ASP A 278 -10.00 -3.22 -0.43
CA ASP A 278 -11.04 -2.66 0.43
C ASP A 278 -12.44 -2.87 -0.17
N VAL A 279 -13.45 -2.47 0.57
CA VAL A 279 -14.85 -2.47 0.10
C VAL A 279 -15.40 -1.08 -0.20
N GLY A 280 -14.54 -0.08 -0.21
CA GLY A 280 -14.83 1.31 -0.54
C GLY A 280 -14.38 1.70 -1.95
N MET A 281 -13.55 2.73 -1.99
CA MET A 281 -13.08 3.39 -3.22
C MET A 281 -12.35 2.43 -4.17
N TYR A 282 -11.50 1.53 -3.67
CA TYR A 282 -10.75 0.63 -4.55
C TYR A 282 -11.59 -0.53 -5.07
N ARG A 283 -12.64 -0.97 -4.35
CA ARG A 283 -13.64 -1.89 -4.90
C ARG A 283 -14.37 -1.28 -6.10
N GLU A 284 -14.75 0.00 -6.01
CA GLU A 284 -15.37 0.70 -7.14
C GLU A 284 -14.39 0.86 -8.31
N ALA A 285 -13.14 1.24 -8.02
CA ALA A 285 -12.09 1.33 -9.02
C ALA A 285 -11.85 -0.02 -9.71
N GLN A 286 -11.74 -1.12 -8.94
CA GLN A 286 -11.57 -2.47 -9.46
C GLN A 286 -12.75 -2.90 -10.35
N THR A 287 -13.98 -2.54 -9.96
CA THR A 287 -15.16 -2.80 -10.79
C THR A 287 -15.07 -2.09 -12.16
N LYS A 288 -14.58 -0.84 -12.17
CA LYS A 288 -14.34 -0.08 -13.40
C LYS A 288 -13.23 -0.70 -14.23
N ILE A 289 -12.12 -1.11 -13.59
CA ILE A 289 -10.98 -1.79 -14.22
C ILE A 289 -11.44 -3.08 -14.90
N MET A 290 -12.18 -3.94 -14.18
CA MET A 290 -12.70 -5.20 -14.72
C MET A 290 -13.62 -5.00 -15.94
N ARG A 291 -14.33 -3.86 -16.03
CA ARG A 291 -15.24 -3.55 -17.16
C ARG A 291 -14.49 -3.01 -18.37
N ARG A 292 -13.50 -2.10 -18.18
CA ARG A 292 -12.87 -1.39 -19.29
C ARG A 292 -11.60 -2.07 -19.81
N ASN A 293 -10.90 -2.84 -18.96
CA ASN A 293 -9.62 -3.42 -19.30
C ASN A 293 -9.79 -4.89 -19.78
N PRO A 294 -9.41 -5.24 -21.03
CA PRO A 294 -9.60 -6.58 -21.56
C PRO A 294 -8.83 -7.66 -20.79
N ILE A 295 -7.61 -7.36 -20.33
CA ILE A 295 -6.77 -8.30 -19.58
C ILE A 295 -7.40 -8.59 -18.22
N ALA A 296 -7.80 -7.56 -17.48
CA ALA A 296 -8.48 -7.72 -16.20
C ALA A 296 -9.80 -8.49 -16.38
N ASN A 297 -10.59 -8.17 -17.39
CA ASN A 297 -11.86 -8.87 -17.70
C ASN A 297 -11.66 -10.37 -17.95
N GLN A 298 -10.61 -10.77 -18.68
CA GLN A 298 -10.28 -12.17 -18.93
C GLN A 298 -9.92 -12.96 -17.66
N MET A 299 -9.50 -12.29 -16.59
CA MET A 299 -9.21 -12.93 -15.30
C MET A 299 -10.47 -13.36 -14.55
N ARG A 300 -11.66 -12.92 -14.96
CA ARG A 300 -13.00 -13.23 -14.43
C ARG A 300 -13.28 -12.78 -13.00
N THR A 301 -12.33 -12.96 -12.09
CA THR A 301 -12.39 -12.51 -10.70
C THR A 301 -11.50 -11.29 -10.52
N GLY A 302 -11.94 -10.30 -9.73
CA GLY A 302 -11.13 -9.14 -9.32
C GLY A 302 -10.36 -9.39 -8.03
N LEU A 303 -9.76 -8.33 -7.50
CA LEU A 303 -9.16 -8.32 -6.17
C LEU A 303 -10.25 -8.48 -5.10
N VAL A 304 -9.91 -9.11 -3.98
CA VAL A 304 -10.85 -9.39 -2.88
C VAL A 304 -10.37 -8.75 -1.57
N PRO A 305 -11.29 -8.32 -0.67
CA PRO A 305 -10.91 -7.80 0.64
C PRO A 305 -10.23 -8.88 1.48
N ALA A 306 -8.99 -8.61 1.91
CA ALA A 306 -8.20 -9.54 2.72
C ALA A 306 -7.94 -9.04 4.14
N LEU A 307 -8.40 -7.84 4.48
CA LEU A 307 -8.30 -7.23 5.81
C LEU A 307 -9.69 -7.03 6.39
N GLN A 308 -9.93 -7.58 7.57
CA GLN A 308 -11.15 -7.33 8.36
C GLN A 308 -10.79 -6.92 9.78
N VAL A 309 -11.68 -6.18 10.44
CA VAL A 309 -11.68 -6.01 11.89
C VAL A 309 -12.84 -6.79 12.48
N TRP A 310 -12.53 -7.67 13.42
CA TRP A 310 -13.54 -8.43 14.17
C TRP A 310 -13.77 -7.83 15.54
N ALA A 311 -15.02 -7.72 15.95
CA ALA A 311 -15.40 -7.16 17.23
C ALA A 311 -16.68 -7.81 17.77
N TYR A 312 -16.85 -7.77 19.10
CA TYR A 312 -18.07 -8.25 19.75
C TYR A 312 -19.22 -7.24 19.64
N VAL A 313 -20.43 -7.76 19.56
CA VAL A 313 -21.64 -7.03 19.97
C VAL A 313 -21.57 -6.85 21.49
N GLN A 314 -21.30 -5.63 21.92
CA GLN A 314 -21.12 -5.28 23.34
C GLN A 314 -22.44 -5.04 24.05
N SER A 315 -23.44 -4.50 23.33
CA SER A 315 -24.75 -4.17 23.91
C SER A 315 -25.81 -4.10 22.82
N VAL A 316 -27.04 -4.45 23.16
CA VAL A 316 -28.24 -4.24 22.35
C VAL A 316 -29.21 -3.42 23.23
N PRO A 317 -28.98 -2.09 23.34
CA PRO A 317 -29.66 -1.27 24.37
C PRO A 317 -31.12 -0.96 24.03
N GLU A 318 -31.50 -1.06 22.76
CA GLU A 318 -32.86 -0.77 22.27
C GLU A 318 -33.13 -1.49 20.94
N PRO A 319 -34.40 -1.75 20.58
CA PRO A 319 -34.73 -2.36 19.29
C PRO A 319 -34.09 -1.59 18.12
N GLY A 320 -33.61 -2.32 17.15
CA GLY A 320 -32.99 -1.75 15.94
C GLY A 320 -31.54 -1.23 16.09
N LYS A 321 -30.93 -1.39 17.27
CA LYS A 321 -29.58 -0.89 17.52
C LYS A 321 -28.69 -1.88 18.28
N ALA A 322 -27.51 -2.12 17.75
CA ALA A 322 -26.43 -2.80 18.46
C ALA A 322 -25.22 -1.87 18.63
N ILE A 323 -24.51 -2.01 19.74
CA ILE A 323 -23.23 -1.33 20.01
C ILE A 323 -22.11 -2.34 19.87
N ILE A 324 -21.15 -2.01 19.04
CA ILE A 324 -20.00 -2.86 18.72
C ILE A 324 -18.76 -2.36 19.49
N ALA A 325 -18.03 -3.29 20.08
CA ALA A 325 -16.82 -3.05 20.87
C ALA A 325 -15.61 -2.74 19.96
N MET A 326 -15.74 -1.83 19.01
CA MET A 326 -14.66 -1.26 18.20
C MET A 326 -14.96 0.20 17.89
N GLY A 327 -13.93 0.97 17.54
CA GLY A 327 -14.13 2.38 17.20
C GLY A 327 -13.03 2.94 16.29
N LYS A 328 -12.91 4.27 16.29
CA LYS A 328 -11.93 5.00 15.48
C LYS A 328 -10.47 4.60 15.76
N ARG A 329 -10.20 4.00 16.93
CA ARG A 329 -8.88 3.49 17.30
C ARG A 329 -8.58 2.12 16.70
N ASP A 330 -9.56 1.47 16.06
CA ASP A 330 -9.44 0.10 15.59
C ASP A 330 -9.58 -0.04 14.09
N ALA A 331 -10.37 0.83 13.44
CA ALA A 331 -10.58 0.82 12.00
C ALA A 331 -10.59 2.24 11.42
N ALA A 332 -10.26 2.36 10.13
CA ALA A 332 -10.39 3.59 9.36
C ALA A 332 -11.86 4.00 9.26
N PHE A 333 -12.09 5.32 9.14
CA PHE A 333 -13.43 5.92 9.06
C PHE A 333 -13.47 7.15 8.13
N ASP A 334 -12.34 7.50 7.54
CA ASP A 334 -12.15 8.68 6.69
C ASP A 334 -12.72 8.51 5.27
N ALA A 335 -12.68 7.28 4.74
CA ALA A 335 -13.21 6.92 3.41
C ALA A 335 -14.52 6.11 3.49
N GLY A 336 -15.30 6.30 4.54
CA GLY A 336 -16.49 5.55 4.88
C GLY A 336 -16.31 4.65 6.09
N LEU A 337 -17.39 4.28 6.74
CA LEU A 337 -17.38 3.39 7.91
C LEU A 337 -17.14 1.94 7.47
N PRO A 338 -16.55 1.08 8.34
CA PRO A 338 -16.46 -0.36 8.10
C PRO A 338 -17.85 -0.98 7.83
N THR A 339 -17.88 -1.98 6.96
CA THR A 339 -19.13 -2.64 6.54
C THR A 339 -19.25 -4.01 7.22
N PRO A 340 -20.35 -4.33 7.94
CA PRO A 340 -20.61 -5.67 8.46
C PRO A 340 -20.59 -6.68 7.29
N ALA A 341 -19.73 -7.68 7.36
CA ALA A 341 -19.57 -8.70 6.32
C ALA A 341 -19.92 -10.11 6.83
N LEU A 342 -19.51 -10.43 8.06
CA LEU A 342 -19.74 -11.73 8.67
C LEU A 342 -20.35 -11.59 10.05
N HIS A 343 -21.23 -12.52 10.41
CA HIS A 343 -21.81 -12.68 11.74
C HIS A 343 -21.51 -14.08 12.26
N TYR A 344 -21.00 -14.16 13.46
CA TYR A 344 -20.72 -15.44 14.14
C TYR A 344 -21.22 -15.38 15.58
N ARG A 345 -21.95 -16.39 15.99
CA ARG A 345 -22.30 -16.63 17.38
C ARG A 345 -21.42 -17.73 17.93
N PRO A 346 -20.69 -17.51 19.04
CA PRO A 346 -19.90 -18.57 19.66
C PRO A 346 -20.70 -19.85 19.86
N GLY A 347 -20.20 -20.97 19.32
CA GLY A 347 -20.88 -22.26 19.27
C GLY A 347 -21.59 -22.59 17.96
N ASP A 348 -21.74 -21.65 17.03
CA ASP A 348 -22.18 -21.95 15.66
C ASP A 348 -21.07 -22.72 14.90
N ALA A 349 -21.46 -23.46 13.87
CA ALA A 349 -20.53 -24.26 13.06
C ALA A 349 -19.57 -23.39 12.23
N ALA A 350 -20.01 -22.23 11.77
CA ALA A 350 -19.23 -21.29 10.96
C ALA A 350 -19.89 -19.89 10.96
N PRO A 351 -19.13 -18.83 10.65
CA PRO A 351 -19.69 -17.51 10.39
C PRO A 351 -20.64 -17.52 9.18
N LYS A 352 -21.67 -16.70 9.23
CA LYS A 352 -22.64 -16.47 8.16
C LYS A 352 -22.43 -15.07 7.59
N GLU A 353 -22.83 -14.85 6.36
CA GLU A 353 -22.87 -13.48 5.82
C GLU A 353 -23.77 -12.59 6.68
N ALA A 354 -23.29 -11.41 7.03
CA ALA A 354 -24.09 -10.42 7.74
C ALA A 354 -25.24 -9.92 6.83
N PRO A 355 -26.46 -9.72 7.37
CA PRO A 355 -27.56 -9.17 6.58
C PRO A 355 -27.18 -7.84 5.91
N ALA A 356 -27.49 -7.70 4.63
CA ALA A 356 -27.10 -6.53 3.82
C ALA A 356 -27.69 -5.19 4.32
N HIS A 357 -28.69 -5.23 5.18
CA HIS A 357 -29.29 -4.04 5.79
C HIS A 357 -28.58 -3.60 7.08
N TRP A 358 -27.65 -4.42 7.61
CA TRP A 358 -26.83 -3.97 8.75
C TRP A 358 -25.82 -2.93 8.28
N ALA A 359 -25.72 -1.85 9.04
CA ALA A 359 -24.81 -0.75 8.69
C ALA A 359 -24.30 -0.05 9.96
N LEU A 360 -23.02 0.31 9.96
CA LEU A 360 -22.54 1.26 10.95
C LEU A 360 -23.01 2.66 10.58
N THR A 361 -23.59 3.36 11.57
CA THR A 361 -24.11 4.72 11.39
C THR A 361 -23.21 5.77 12.02
N LYS A 362 -22.39 5.37 13.01
CA LYS A 362 -21.50 6.26 13.75
C LYS A 362 -20.37 5.45 14.40
N MET A 363 -19.21 6.06 14.52
CA MET A 363 -18.10 5.55 15.34
C MET A 363 -17.62 6.61 16.32
N MET A 364 -17.41 6.19 17.58
CA MET A 364 -16.67 6.89 18.62
C MET A 364 -15.28 6.27 18.75
N ASP A 365 -14.50 6.61 19.79
CA ASP A 365 -13.14 6.09 19.94
C ASP A 365 -13.11 4.56 20.07
N GLN A 366 -14.02 3.98 20.89
CA GLN A 366 -14.04 2.56 21.26
C GLN A 366 -15.45 1.93 21.10
N HIS A 367 -16.38 2.62 20.43
CA HIS A 367 -17.73 2.14 20.19
C HIS A 367 -18.14 2.45 18.75
N ALA A 368 -18.80 1.49 18.09
CA ALA A 368 -19.50 1.70 16.84
C ALA A 368 -20.99 1.41 17.01
N PHE A 369 -21.82 2.20 16.35
CA PHE A 369 -23.27 2.08 16.37
C PHE A 369 -23.70 1.35 15.12
N MET A 370 -24.23 0.15 15.28
CA MET A 370 -24.74 -0.66 14.18
C MET A 370 -26.28 -0.61 14.17
N GLN A 371 -26.82 -0.19 13.04
CA GLN A 371 -28.25 -0.26 12.76
C GLN A 371 -28.56 -1.71 12.34
N ILE A 372 -29.58 -2.26 12.95
CA ILE A 372 -30.17 -3.58 12.68
C ILE A 372 -31.68 -3.41 12.57
N ARG A 373 -32.42 -4.45 12.24
CA ARG A 373 -33.87 -4.47 12.37
C ARG A 373 -34.28 -5.01 13.73
N GLU A 374 -35.49 -4.70 14.16
CA GLU A 374 -36.03 -5.17 15.46
C GLU A 374 -36.14 -6.70 15.52
N GLU A 375 -36.44 -7.32 14.37
CA GLU A 375 -36.57 -8.77 14.23
C GLU A 375 -35.24 -9.52 14.09
N ASP A 376 -34.10 -8.81 13.95
CA ASP A 376 -32.80 -9.46 13.79
C ASP A 376 -32.35 -10.12 15.11
N ASP A 377 -31.96 -11.40 15.04
CA ASP A 377 -31.43 -12.15 16.20
C ASP A 377 -29.95 -11.78 16.42
N VAL A 378 -29.70 -10.59 16.97
CA VAL A 378 -28.38 -10.12 17.39
C VAL A 378 -28.31 -10.12 18.90
N ARG A 379 -27.24 -10.72 19.48
CA ARG A 379 -27.07 -10.86 20.92
C ARG A 379 -25.73 -10.32 21.39
N VAL A 380 -25.69 -9.90 22.64
CA VAL A 380 -24.42 -9.58 23.31
C VAL A 380 -23.54 -10.82 23.29
N GLY A 381 -22.27 -10.63 22.89
CA GLY A 381 -21.30 -11.71 22.70
C GLY A 381 -21.24 -12.27 21.27
N ASP A 382 -22.18 -11.94 20.39
CA ASP A 382 -22.01 -12.23 18.96
C ASP A 382 -20.78 -11.51 18.43
N MET A 383 -20.08 -12.11 17.47
CA MET A 383 -18.90 -11.56 16.83
C MET A 383 -19.25 -11.11 15.41
N ILE A 384 -18.80 -9.92 15.03
CA ILE A 384 -19.03 -9.35 13.70
C ILE A 384 -17.69 -9.09 13.03
N GLY A 385 -17.50 -9.65 11.82
CA GLY A 385 -16.37 -9.32 10.94
C GLY A 385 -16.73 -8.16 10.03
N PHE A 386 -15.96 -7.08 10.10
CA PHE A 386 -16.17 -5.87 9.32
C PHE A 386 -15.14 -5.74 8.22
N ASP A 387 -15.57 -5.61 6.98
CA ASP A 387 -14.74 -5.19 5.87
C ASP A 387 -14.38 -3.71 5.99
N ILE A 388 -13.19 -3.35 5.52
CA ILE A 388 -12.56 -2.05 5.75
C ILE A 388 -12.69 -1.16 4.51
N SER A 389 -12.99 0.12 4.73
CA SER A 389 -13.07 1.14 3.68
C SER A 389 -11.71 1.72 3.26
N HIS A 390 -10.69 1.70 4.15
CA HIS A 390 -9.37 2.26 3.91
C HIS A 390 -8.27 1.48 4.64
N PRO A 391 -7.54 0.59 3.94
CA PRO A 391 -6.50 -0.23 4.56
C PRO A 391 -5.39 0.58 5.22
N CYS A 392 -4.86 1.63 4.58
CA CYS A 392 -3.72 2.41 5.08
C CYS A 392 -3.95 2.93 6.50
N LEU A 393 -5.13 3.58 6.75
CA LEU A 393 -5.50 4.12 8.06
C LEU A 393 -6.09 3.06 9.01
N THR A 394 -6.16 1.81 8.60
CA THR A 394 -6.45 0.70 9.52
C THR A 394 -5.14 0.07 9.99
N PHE A 395 -4.20 -0.18 9.11
CA PHE A 395 -2.89 -0.74 9.47
C PHE A 395 -2.14 0.10 10.51
N ASP A 396 -2.17 1.43 10.40
CA ASP A 396 -1.47 2.35 11.32
C ASP A 396 -1.95 2.29 12.78
N LYS A 397 -3.09 1.63 13.03
CA LYS A 397 -3.68 1.45 14.37
C LYS A 397 -3.22 0.16 15.06
N TRP A 398 -2.51 -0.71 14.33
CA TRP A 398 -2.16 -2.06 14.79
C TRP A 398 -0.66 -2.32 14.69
N ARG A 399 -0.03 -2.67 15.80
CA ARG A 399 1.38 -3.10 15.81
C ARG A 399 1.55 -4.52 15.28
N THR A 400 0.52 -5.34 15.45
CA THR A 400 0.49 -6.73 15.01
C THR A 400 -0.86 -7.07 14.41
N LEU A 401 -0.87 -7.89 13.36
CA LEU A 401 -2.09 -8.44 12.76
C LEU A 401 -1.89 -9.95 12.53
N PRO A 402 -2.78 -10.80 13.08
CA PRO A 402 -2.82 -12.22 12.75
C PRO A 402 -3.20 -12.47 11.29
N ILE A 403 -2.58 -13.48 10.69
CA ILE A 403 -3.00 -14.06 9.41
C ILE A 403 -3.74 -15.35 9.70
N LEU A 404 -4.95 -15.46 9.18
CA LEU A 404 -5.83 -16.62 9.36
C LEU A 404 -5.85 -17.49 8.11
N ASN A 405 -5.98 -18.81 8.30
CA ASN A 405 -6.35 -19.75 7.26
C ASN A 405 -7.88 -19.84 7.07
N ALA A 406 -8.35 -20.73 6.18
CA ALA A 406 -9.77 -20.92 5.88
C ALA A 406 -10.59 -21.42 7.11
N GLU A 407 -9.94 -22.07 8.07
CA GLU A 407 -10.54 -22.57 9.31
C GLU A 407 -10.47 -21.53 10.46
N TYR A 408 -10.16 -20.27 10.15
CA TYR A 408 -10.00 -19.16 11.11
C TYR A 408 -8.90 -19.39 12.15
N ARG A 409 -7.95 -20.29 11.88
CA ARG A 409 -6.76 -20.52 12.72
C ARG A 409 -5.65 -19.53 12.38
N VAL A 410 -4.97 -19.02 13.39
CA VAL A 410 -3.79 -18.16 13.21
C VAL A 410 -2.63 -19.01 12.67
N VAL A 411 -2.13 -18.64 11.50
CA VAL A 411 -1.02 -19.32 10.81
C VAL A 411 0.23 -18.47 10.69
N ASP A 412 0.13 -17.15 10.92
CA ASP A 412 1.25 -16.20 10.97
C ASP A 412 0.81 -14.95 11.72
N VAL A 413 1.74 -14.14 12.18
CA VAL A 413 1.47 -12.80 12.73
C VAL A 413 2.46 -11.82 12.12
N ILE A 414 1.95 -10.76 11.51
CA ILE A 414 2.78 -9.69 10.97
C ILE A 414 2.94 -8.56 11.99
N GLN A 415 4.08 -7.86 11.94
CA GLN A 415 4.33 -6.62 12.65
C GLN A 415 4.33 -5.45 11.68
N THR A 416 3.85 -4.29 12.14
CA THR A 416 3.87 -3.03 11.41
C THR A 416 4.83 -2.04 12.06
N PHE A 417 5.36 -1.12 11.27
CA PHE A 417 6.40 -0.16 11.69
C PHE A 417 6.03 1.28 11.24
N PHE A 418 4.90 1.77 11.75
CA PHE A 418 4.46 3.14 11.53
C PHE A 418 5.15 4.15 12.44
#